data_bcb091bc66d4674bab412015106e6602
#
_entry.id   bcb091bc66d4674bab412015106e6602
#
_cell.length_a   1.000
_cell.length_b   1.000
_cell.length_c   1.000
_cell.angle_alpha   90.00
_cell.angle_beta   90.00
_cell.angle_gamma   90.00
#
_symmetry.space_group_name_H-M   'P 1'
#
loop_
_entity.id
_entity.type
_entity.pdbx_description
1 polymer ?
#
loop_
_entity_poly.entity_id
_entity_poly.type
_entity_poly.pdbx_seq_one_letter_code
_entity_poly.pdbx_strand_id
1 'polypeptide(L)'
;LSRRQRQMCIETGDEKGNFAANFSPDDYTEDICESNGWQYFWSVPQDLDGLIGLVGSKERFAEKLDSMFTYVPKSDEELPIFSTGMIGQYAHGNEPSHHVIYLYNKVGQPWKTQKYVAQVLHDLYLNAPDGICGNEDCGQMSAWFVFSAMGFYPVDPILSLYTSDAADDLI
;
A
#
# COMPACT_ATOMS: atom_id res chain seq x y z
N LEU A 1 -0.24 19.99 12.84
CA LEU A 1 -0.86 18.73 13.29
C LEU A 1 -0.78 18.62 14.79
N SER A 2 -1.89 18.30 15.46
CA SER A 2 -1.91 18.11 16.90
C SER A 2 -0.98 16.95 17.31
N ARG A 3 -0.52 16.96 18.56
CA ARG A 3 0.33 15.90 19.09
C ARG A 3 -0.33 14.51 18.96
N ARG A 4 -1.66 14.44 19.04
CA ARG A 4 -2.44 13.21 18.83
C ARG A 4 -2.41 12.73 17.36
N GLN A 5 -2.48 13.63 16.39
CA GLN A 5 -2.40 13.26 14.98
C GLN A 5 -1.00 12.78 14.57
N ARG A 6 0.05 13.24 15.25
CA ARG A 6 1.41 12.71 15.06
C ARG A 6 1.63 11.35 15.72
N GLN A 7 0.86 11.02 16.74
CA GLN A 7 0.92 9.73 17.43
C GLN A 7 0.13 8.63 16.70
N MET A 8 -0.84 8.98 15.88
CA MET A 8 -1.60 7.98 15.09
C MET A 8 -0.83 7.41 13.90
N CYS A 9 0.29 8.01 13.55
CA CYS A 9 0.84 7.71 12.23
C CYS A 9 1.89 6.61 12.18
N ILE A 10 2.55 6.15 13.23
CA ILE A 10 3.71 5.28 12.97
C ILE A 10 4.05 4.27 14.06
N GLU A 11 3.58 4.38 15.30
CA GLU A 11 4.19 3.54 16.33
C GLU A 11 3.26 3.23 17.49
N THR A 12 3.19 1.94 17.79
CA THR A 12 2.70 1.42 19.06
C THR A 12 3.65 1.86 20.17
N GLY A 13 3.48 3.09 20.63
CA GLY A 13 4.22 3.63 21.76
C GLY A 13 3.33 3.76 23.00
N ASP A 14 3.89 3.49 24.18
CA ASP A 14 3.22 3.76 25.44
C ASP A 14 3.08 5.28 25.68
N GLU A 15 2.33 5.69 26.72
CA GLU A 15 2.13 7.09 27.08
C GLU A 15 3.46 7.83 27.39
N LYS A 16 4.56 7.11 27.58
CA LYS A 16 5.90 7.64 27.86
C LYS A 16 6.73 7.78 26.58
N GLY A 17 6.23 7.30 25.44
CA GLY A 17 6.91 7.36 24.15
C GLY A 17 7.91 6.21 23.92
N ASN A 18 7.82 5.12 24.68
CA ASN A 18 8.60 3.93 24.39
C ASN A 18 7.88 3.07 23.37
N PHE A 19 8.63 2.48 22.45
CA PHE A 19 8.10 1.53 21.48
C PHE A 19 7.76 0.19 22.11
N ALA A 20 6.80 -0.54 21.54
CA ALA A 20 6.48 -1.89 21.95
C ALA A 20 7.73 -2.78 21.78
N ALA A 21 8.17 -3.42 22.85
CA ALA A 21 9.39 -4.24 22.85
C ALA A 21 9.29 -5.47 21.91
N ASN A 22 8.09 -5.91 21.57
CA ASN A 22 7.80 -7.11 20.79
C ASN A 22 7.01 -6.78 19.52
N PHE A 23 7.23 -5.63 18.90
CA PHE A 23 6.59 -5.29 17.64
C PHE A 23 7.03 -6.26 16.54
N SER A 24 6.05 -6.89 15.87
CA SER A 24 6.22 -7.63 14.64
C SER A 24 5.41 -6.95 13.52
N PRO A 25 5.98 -6.67 12.36
CA PRO A 25 5.24 -6.06 11.26
C PRO A 25 4.17 -6.97 10.66
N ASP A 26 4.19 -8.26 10.99
CA ASP A 26 3.21 -9.26 10.51
C ASP A 26 1.94 -9.27 11.36
N ASP A 27 2.04 -8.79 12.62
CA ASP A 27 0.96 -8.91 13.58
C ASP A 27 -0.15 -7.89 13.28
N TYR A 28 -1.39 -8.38 13.36
CA TYR A 28 -2.59 -7.54 13.34
C TYR A 28 -2.94 -7.20 14.79
N THR A 29 -2.73 -5.95 15.16
CA THR A 29 -2.92 -5.47 16.54
C THR A 29 -4.01 -4.40 16.60
N GLU A 30 -4.54 -4.14 17.80
CA GLU A 30 -5.52 -3.05 18.01
C GLU A 30 -4.94 -1.65 17.78
N ASP A 31 -3.62 -1.53 17.70
CA ASP A 31 -2.93 -0.26 17.49
C ASP A 31 -2.96 0.20 16.03
N ILE A 32 -3.19 -0.73 15.08
CA ILE A 32 -3.24 -0.48 13.64
C ILE A 32 -4.61 -0.91 13.13
N CYS A 33 -5.38 0.06 12.61
CA CYS A 33 -6.73 -0.20 12.13
C CYS A 33 -6.70 -0.96 10.81
N GLU A 34 -7.35 -2.14 10.78
CA GLU A 34 -7.57 -2.97 9.58
C GLU A 34 -6.32 -3.26 8.74
N SER A 35 -5.16 -3.37 9.41
CA SER A 35 -3.88 -3.42 8.71
C SER A 35 -2.82 -4.05 9.63
N ASN A 36 -1.66 -4.33 9.08
CA ASN A 36 -0.46 -4.67 9.83
C ASN A 36 0.67 -3.67 9.54
N GLY A 37 1.83 -3.86 10.15
CA GLY A 37 2.96 -2.95 9.99
C GLY A 37 3.48 -2.85 8.56
N TRP A 38 3.38 -3.94 7.76
CA TRP A 38 3.77 -3.94 6.36
C TRP A 38 2.88 -3.04 5.51
N GLN A 39 1.58 -3.10 5.71
CA GLN A 39 0.59 -2.34 4.95
C GLN A 39 0.57 -0.87 5.42
N TYR A 40 0.58 -0.66 6.73
CA TYR A 40 0.44 0.66 7.33
C TYR A 40 1.65 1.59 7.11
N PHE A 41 2.83 1.02 6.92
CA PHE A 41 4.07 1.77 6.68
C PHE A 41 3.95 2.80 5.54
N TRP A 42 3.13 2.54 4.54
CA TRP A 42 2.96 3.36 3.34
C TRP A 42 1.90 4.45 3.49
N SER A 43 1.20 4.52 4.62
CA SER A 43 0.08 5.46 4.86
C SER A 43 0.54 6.90 5.10
N VAL A 44 1.47 7.37 4.27
CA VAL A 44 2.02 8.75 4.27
C VAL A 44 1.99 9.32 2.85
N PRO A 45 0.86 9.26 2.12
CA PRO A 45 0.81 9.72 0.74
C PRO A 45 1.08 11.22 0.60
N GLN A 46 0.81 12.00 1.63
CA GLN A 46 1.02 13.45 1.68
C GLN A 46 2.48 13.89 1.75
N ASP A 47 3.43 13.01 2.11
CA ASP A 47 4.86 13.35 2.20
C ASP A 47 5.76 12.14 1.85
N LEU A 48 5.68 11.71 0.61
CA LEU A 48 6.48 10.58 0.12
C LEU A 48 7.97 10.89 0.07
N ASP A 49 8.36 12.14 -0.19
CA ASP A 49 9.77 12.53 -0.18
C ASP A 49 10.35 12.46 1.24
N GLY A 50 9.58 12.87 2.25
CA GLY A 50 9.94 12.69 3.65
C GLY A 50 10.06 11.22 4.03
N LEU A 51 9.12 10.36 3.59
CA LEU A 51 9.18 8.92 3.84
C LEU A 51 10.41 8.27 3.18
N ILE A 52 10.73 8.62 1.93
CA ILE A 52 11.95 8.17 1.23
C ILE A 52 13.20 8.62 2.01
N GLY A 53 13.20 9.87 2.49
CA GLY A 53 14.29 10.41 3.31
C GLY A 53 14.50 9.63 4.61
N LEU A 54 13.43 9.23 5.29
CA LEU A 54 13.49 8.40 6.49
C LEU A 54 14.02 6.99 6.22
N VAL A 55 13.65 6.39 5.08
CA VAL A 55 14.19 5.08 4.64
C VAL A 55 15.67 5.19 4.24
N GLY A 56 16.11 6.38 3.82
CA GLY A 56 17.49 6.71 3.54
C GLY A 56 17.85 6.88 2.07
N SER A 57 17.19 6.18 1.13
CA SER A 57 17.37 6.39 -0.31
C SER A 57 16.22 5.81 -1.13
N LYS A 58 16.14 6.20 -2.42
CA LYS A 58 15.16 5.64 -3.37
C LYS A 58 15.36 4.14 -3.60
N GLU A 59 16.60 3.69 -3.62
CA GLU A 59 16.94 2.28 -3.79
C GLU A 59 16.44 1.43 -2.61
N ARG A 60 16.72 1.86 -1.38
CA ARG A 60 16.22 1.20 -0.17
C ARG A 60 14.70 1.22 -0.07
N PHE A 61 14.09 2.31 -0.51
CA PHE A 61 12.64 2.40 -0.58
C PHE A 61 12.05 1.39 -1.57
N ALA A 62 12.67 1.25 -2.76
CA ALA A 62 12.29 0.24 -3.74
C ALA A 62 12.50 -1.19 -3.22
N GLU A 63 13.62 -1.47 -2.53
CA GLU A 63 13.87 -2.77 -1.89
C GLU A 63 12.81 -3.10 -0.83
N LYS A 64 12.37 -2.11 -0.06
CA LYS A 64 11.30 -2.29 0.93
C LYS A 64 9.95 -2.56 0.26
N LEU A 65 9.63 -1.88 -0.85
CA LEU A 65 8.47 -2.21 -1.68
C LEU A 65 8.55 -3.64 -2.22
N ASP A 66 9.69 -4.03 -2.79
CA ASP A 66 9.91 -5.39 -3.28
C ASP A 66 9.69 -6.41 -2.17
N SER A 67 10.19 -6.12 -0.97
CA SER A 67 10.01 -6.99 0.19
C SER A 67 8.52 -7.15 0.54
N MET A 68 7.73 -6.09 0.51
CA MET A 68 6.28 -6.17 0.74
C MET A 68 5.59 -7.12 -0.24
N PHE A 69 5.89 -7.01 -1.54
CA PHE A 69 5.24 -7.82 -2.58
C PHE A 69 5.74 -9.27 -2.65
N THR A 70 6.88 -9.57 -2.04
CA THR A 70 7.49 -10.92 -2.09
C THR A 70 7.52 -11.63 -0.75
N TYR A 71 7.21 -10.93 0.33
CA TYR A 71 7.23 -11.52 1.67
C TYR A 71 6.14 -12.58 1.84
N VAL A 72 6.54 -13.73 2.35
CA VAL A 72 5.63 -14.81 2.73
C VAL A 72 5.59 -14.89 4.25
N PRO A 73 4.43 -14.73 4.89
CA PRO A 73 4.30 -14.86 6.33
C PRO A 73 4.80 -16.22 6.83
N LYS A 74 5.36 -16.24 8.02
CA LYS A 74 5.88 -17.46 8.65
C LYS A 74 4.80 -18.27 9.37
N SER A 75 3.63 -17.68 9.60
CA SER A 75 2.52 -18.32 10.30
C SER A 75 1.43 -18.73 9.32
N ASP A 76 0.82 -19.90 9.56
CA ASP A 76 -0.39 -20.37 8.88
C ASP A 76 -1.66 -19.80 9.55
N GLU A 77 -1.55 -18.67 10.24
CA GLU A 77 -2.70 -18.02 10.90
C GLU A 77 -3.69 -17.51 9.86
N GLU A 78 -4.97 -17.66 10.16
CA GLU A 78 -6.05 -17.15 9.34
C GLU A 78 -5.97 -15.63 9.26
N LEU A 79 -5.92 -15.10 8.02
CA LEU A 79 -5.87 -13.65 7.80
C LEU A 79 -7.20 -13.01 8.22
N PRO A 80 -7.17 -11.79 8.76
CA PRO A 80 -8.38 -11.02 9.03
C PRO A 80 -9.24 -10.83 7.78
N ILE A 81 -10.55 -10.66 7.98
CA ILE A 81 -11.54 -10.55 6.90
C ILE A 81 -11.24 -9.44 5.88
N PHE A 82 -10.56 -8.38 6.30
CA PHE A 82 -10.16 -7.26 5.44
C PHE A 82 -8.85 -7.51 4.67
N SER A 83 -8.11 -8.56 4.98
CA SER A 83 -6.85 -8.91 4.31
C SER A 83 -7.11 -9.86 3.15
N THR A 84 -7.66 -9.35 2.06
CA THR A 84 -8.01 -10.10 0.87
C THR A 84 -7.22 -9.63 -0.35
N GLY A 85 -7.16 -10.45 -1.41
CA GLY A 85 -6.42 -10.11 -2.62
C GLY A 85 -4.92 -9.92 -2.37
N MET A 86 -4.32 -10.81 -1.59
CA MET A 86 -2.93 -10.70 -1.14
C MET A 86 -1.93 -10.99 -2.25
N ILE A 87 -0.95 -10.07 -2.38
CA ILE A 87 0.28 -10.28 -3.15
C ILE A 87 1.45 -9.99 -2.19
N GLY A 88 2.04 -11.04 -1.62
CA GLY A 88 2.90 -10.88 -0.45
C GLY A 88 2.12 -10.28 0.72
N GLN A 89 2.55 -9.13 1.22
CA GLN A 89 1.85 -8.35 2.26
C GLN A 89 0.97 -7.22 1.70
N TYR A 90 0.94 -7.03 0.39
CA TYR A 90 0.02 -6.11 -0.26
C TYR A 90 -1.40 -6.69 -0.26
N ALA A 91 -2.33 -6.04 0.41
CA ALA A 91 -3.73 -6.44 0.52
C ALA A 91 -4.59 -5.59 -0.40
N HIS A 92 -4.87 -6.06 -1.63
CA HIS A 92 -5.62 -5.26 -2.60
C HIS A 92 -7.07 -5.01 -2.18
N GLY A 93 -7.67 -5.93 -1.46
CA GLY A 93 -9.05 -5.80 -0.99
C GLY A 93 -9.24 -4.77 0.13
N ASN A 94 -8.22 -4.02 0.52
CA ASN A 94 -8.33 -2.96 1.53
C ASN A 94 -7.65 -1.67 1.03
N GLU A 95 -8.33 -0.53 1.12
CA GLU A 95 -7.97 0.76 0.54
C GLU A 95 -6.61 1.31 0.96
N PRO A 96 -6.12 1.11 2.20
CA PRO A 96 -4.78 1.57 2.59
C PRO A 96 -3.66 1.09 1.66
N SER A 97 -3.87 0.00 0.92
CA SER A 97 -2.89 -0.55 -0.02
C SER A 97 -2.97 0.03 -1.44
N HIS A 98 -4.06 0.66 -1.83
CA HIS A 98 -4.37 0.99 -3.23
C HIS A 98 -3.34 1.88 -3.92
N HIS A 99 -2.72 2.82 -3.20
CA HIS A 99 -1.71 3.71 -3.75
C HIS A 99 -0.31 3.08 -3.81
N VAL A 100 -0.06 2.00 -3.06
CA VAL A 100 1.30 1.47 -2.80
C VAL A 100 2.00 1.00 -4.08
N ILE A 101 1.28 0.35 -4.99
CA ILE A 101 1.84 -0.10 -6.28
C ILE A 101 2.43 1.07 -7.07
N TYR A 102 1.81 2.25 -7.00
CA TYR A 102 2.22 3.44 -7.74
C TYR A 102 3.45 4.14 -7.14
N LEU A 103 3.86 3.78 -5.93
CA LEU A 103 5.05 4.33 -5.29
C LEU A 103 6.36 3.97 -6.02
N TYR A 104 6.37 2.90 -6.81
CA TYR A 104 7.51 2.59 -7.67
C TYR A 104 7.82 3.69 -8.69
N ASN A 105 6.81 4.43 -9.17
CA ASN A 105 7.01 5.57 -10.05
C ASN A 105 7.85 6.66 -9.38
N LYS A 106 7.59 6.93 -8.09
CA LYS A 106 8.31 7.94 -7.31
C LYS A 106 9.81 7.64 -7.15
N VAL A 107 10.17 6.37 -7.21
CA VAL A 107 11.58 5.91 -7.10
C VAL A 107 12.21 5.53 -8.45
N GLY A 108 11.56 5.89 -9.57
CA GLY A 108 12.11 5.71 -10.92
C GLY A 108 12.04 4.25 -11.43
N GLN A 109 11.10 3.45 -10.94
CA GLN A 109 10.90 2.06 -11.37
C GLN A 109 9.47 1.80 -11.90
N PRO A 110 8.97 2.59 -12.88
CA PRO A 110 7.58 2.50 -13.37
C PRO A 110 7.23 1.12 -13.94
N TRP A 111 8.21 0.37 -14.46
CA TRP A 111 7.97 -0.99 -14.95
C TRP A 111 7.46 -1.95 -13.87
N LYS A 112 7.78 -1.71 -12.60
CA LYS A 112 7.25 -2.50 -11.49
C LYS A 112 5.80 -2.12 -11.20
N THR A 113 5.44 -0.84 -11.28
CA THR A 113 4.05 -0.39 -11.25
C THR A 113 3.25 -1.11 -12.34
N GLN A 114 3.72 -1.10 -13.59
CA GLN A 114 3.06 -1.77 -14.72
C GLN A 114 2.86 -3.27 -14.46
N LYS A 115 3.91 -3.93 -13.97
CA LYS A 115 3.87 -5.36 -13.63
C LYS A 115 2.76 -5.67 -12.60
N TYR A 116 2.76 -4.97 -11.48
CA TYR A 116 1.83 -5.27 -10.40
C TYR A 116 0.40 -4.78 -10.70
N VAL A 117 0.23 -3.65 -11.39
CA VAL A 117 -1.09 -3.22 -11.88
C VAL A 117 -1.66 -4.26 -12.83
N ALA A 118 -0.88 -4.75 -13.81
CA ALA A 118 -1.34 -5.78 -14.72
C ALA A 118 -1.72 -7.09 -13.98
N GLN A 119 -0.91 -7.48 -12.99
CA GLN A 119 -1.20 -8.65 -12.16
C GLN A 119 -2.52 -8.48 -11.41
N VAL A 120 -2.74 -7.36 -10.73
CA VAL A 120 -3.96 -7.09 -9.98
C VAL A 120 -5.18 -7.08 -10.91
N LEU A 121 -5.11 -6.37 -12.05
CA LEU A 121 -6.21 -6.30 -13.01
C LEU A 121 -6.59 -7.67 -13.58
N HIS A 122 -5.61 -8.56 -13.76
CA HIS A 122 -5.83 -9.90 -14.32
C HIS A 122 -6.30 -10.91 -13.26
N ASP A 123 -5.68 -10.88 -12.07
CA ASP A 123 -5.83 -11.97 -11.09
C ASP A 123 -6.92 -11.69 -10.05
N LEU A 124 -7.21 -10.40 -9.77
CA LEU A 124 -8.07 -9.98 -8.66
C LEU A 124 -9.39 -9.33 -9.08
N TYR A 125 -9.62 -9.17 -10.40
CA TYR A 125 -10.89 -8.72 -10.96
C TYR A 125 -11.37 -9.72 -12.01
N LEU A 126 -12.50 -10.32 -11.75
CA LEU A 126 -13.09 -11.34 -12.61
C LEU A 126 -14.42 -10.87 -13.17
N ASN A 127 -14.76 -11.31 -14.40
CA ASN A 127 -16.09 -11.06 -14.99
C ASN A 127 -17.14 -12.02 -14.39
N ALA A 128 -17.43 -11.84 -13.10
CA ALA A 128 -18.39 -12.64 -12.35
C ALA A 128 -19.08 -11.76 -11.29
N PRO A 129 -20.27 -12.15 -10.77
CA PRO A 129 -20.96 -11.39 -9.72
C PRO A 129 -20.14 -11.20 -8.43
N ASP A 130 -19.25 -12.13 -8.12
CA ASP A 130 -18.31 -12.14 -6.99
C ASP A 130 -16.85 -11.87 -7.46
N GLY A 131 -16.70 -11.14 -8.56
CA GLY A 131 -15.41 -10.93 -9.23
C GLY A 131 -14.46 -9.93 -8.58
N ILE A 132 -14.76 -9.39 -7.41
CA ILE A 132 -13.92 -8.46 -6.65
C ILE A 132 -13.36 -9.18 -5.43
N CYS A 133 -12.07 -9.04 -5.15
CA CYS A 133 -11.38 -9.77 -4.08
C CYS A 133 -11.66 -9.29 -2.66
N GLY A 134 -12.47 -8.28 -2.47
CA GLY A 134 -12.86 -7.69 -1.18
C GLY A 134 -14.22 -7.03 -1.24
N ASN A 135 -14.50 -6.14 -0.31
CA ASN A 135 -15.69 -5.31 -0.39
C ASN A 135 -15.53 -4.26 -1.49
N GLU A 136 -16.65 -3.80 -2.04
CA GLU A 136 -16.63 -2.77 -3.10
C GLU A 136 -16.34 -1.37 -2.53
N ASP A 137 -16.76 -1.14 -1.29
CA ASP A 137 -16.51 0.06 -0.48
C ASP A 137 -16.89 1.37 -1.18
N CYS A 138 -18.19 1.49 -1.43
CA CYS A 138 -18.79 2.69 -2.02
C CYS A 138 -18.23 3.08 -3.39
N GLY A 139 -17.72 2.12 -4.16
CA GLY A 139 -17.19 2.35 -5.50
C GLY A 139 -15.66 2.44 -5.57
N GLN A 140 -14.95 2.31 -4.46
CA GLN A 140 -13.49 2.46 -4.44
C GLN A 140 -12.78 1.37 -5.25
N MET A 141 -13.20 0.12 -5.14
CA MET A 141 -12.59 -0.99 -5.89
C MET A 141 -12.82 -0.84 -7.40
N SER A 142 -14.05 -0.49 -7.81
CA SER A 142 -14.37 -0.23 -9.21
C SER A 142 -13.63 1.00 -9.74
N ALA A 143 -13.52 2.07 -8.96
CA ALA A 143 -12.77 3.27 -9.34
C ALA A 143 -11.27 2.94 -9.51
N TRP A 144 -10.69 2.15 -8.62
CA TRP A 144 -9.30 1.71 -8.76
C TRP A 144 -9.08 0.93 -10.06
N PHE A 145 -9.98 -0.03 -10.37
CA PHE A 145 -9.92 -0.78 -11.62
C PHE A 145 -9.96 0.15 -12.84
N VAL A 146 -10.94 1.05 -12.90
CA VAL A 146 -11.13 1.96 -14.05
C VAL A 146 -9.92 2.86 -14.23
N PHE A 147 -9.44 3.52 -13.17
CA PHE A 147 -8.29 4.40 -13.26
C PHE A 147 -7.02 3.65 -13.63
N SER A 148 -6.78 2.49 -13.04
CA SER A 148 -5.62 1.66 -13.35
C SER A 148 -5.65 1.12 -14.78
N ALA A 149 -6.83 0.74 -15.28
CA ALA A 149 -7.01 0.34 -16.69
C ALA A 149 -6.80 1.52 -17.67
N MET A 150 -7.07 2.76 -17.23
CA MET A 150 -6.75 3.99 -17.98
C MET A 150 -5.27 4.40 -17.87
N GLY A 151 -4.48 3.74 -17.02
CA GLY A 151 -3.05 3.97 -16.88
C GLY A 151 -2.66 5.03 -15.85
N PHE A 152 -3.54 5.43 -14.93
CA PHE A 152 -3.22 6.41 -13.89
C PHE A 152 -3.93 6.11 -12.57
N TYR A 153 -3.42 6.68 -11.47
CA TYR A 153 -4.05 6.62 -10.15
C TYR A 153 -3.67 7.85 -9.28
N PRO A 154 -4.62 8.45 -8.56
CA PRO A 154 -4.35 9.55 -7.64
C PRO A 154 -3.73 8.99 -6.35
N VAL A 155 -2.41 9.07 -6.22
CA VAL A 155 -1.67 8.60 -5.03
C VAL A 155 -1.86 9.55 -3.85
N ASP A 156 -1.79 10.86 -4.11
CA ASP A 156 -2.11 11.90 -3.15
C ASP A 156 -3.50 12.45 -3.45
N PRO A 157 -4.44 12.39 -2.51
CA PRO A 157 -5.80 12.87 -2.74
C PRO A 157 -5.90 14.37 -3.02
N ILE A 158 -4.83 15.14 -2.82
CA ILE A 158 -4.83 16.59 -2.98
C ILE A 158 -4.15 17.06 -4.27
N LEU A 159 -3.05 16.45 -4.71
CA LEU A 159 -2.18 17.07 -5.73
C LEU A 159 -1.50 16.14 -6.74
N SER A 160 -1.53 14.82 -6.60
CA SER A 160 -0.65 13.96 -7.40
C SER A 160 -1.39 12.89 -8.18
N LEU A 161 -1.30 12.97 -9.49
CA LEU A 161 -1.69 11.91 -10.41
C LEU A 161 -0.43 11.16 -10.85
N TYR A 162 -0.39 9.85 -10.60
CA TYR A 162 0.69 8.98 -11.05
C TYR A 162 0.21 8.10 -12.19
N THR A 163 1.00 7.99 -13.25
CA THR A 163 0.71 7.16 -14.39
C THR A 163 1.45 5.85 -14.31
N SER A 164 0.88 4.79 -14.87
CA SER A 164 1.55 3.50 -15.04
C SER A 164 2.29 3.41 -16.39
N ASP A 165 2.15 4.42 -17.24
CA ASP A 165 2.78 4.45 -18.56
C ASP A 165 4.21 4.96 -18.46
N ALA A 166 5.16 4.21 -19.02
CA ALA A 166 6.56 4.62 -19.15
C ALA A 166 6.78 5.74 -20.17
N ALA A 167 5.76 6.15 -20.92
CA ALA A 167 5.87 7.21 -21.94
C ALA A 167 5.94 8.62 -21.34
N ASP A 168 5.60 8.82 -20.07
CA ASP A 168 5.64 10.13 -19.43
C ASP A 168 7.04 10.61 -19.05
N ASP A 169 8.07 9.77 -19.18
CA ASP A 169 9.47 10.19 -19.04
C ASP A 169 10.02 10.97 -20.27
N LEU A 170 9.15 11.29 -21.23
CA LEU A 170 9.51 11.96 -22.49
C LEU A 170 8.90 13.37 -22.66
N ILE A 171 8.34 13.97 -21.59
CA ILE A 171 7.84 15.36 -21.64
C ILE A 171 8.62 16.24 -20.67
#